data_59cfce8df2dfad10aac286b9151a0404
#
_entry.id   59cfce8df2dfad10aac286b9151a0404
#
_cell.length_a   1.000
_cell.length_b   1.000
_cell.length_c   1.000
_cell.angle_alpha   90.00
_cell.angle_beta   90.00
_cell.angle_gamma   90.00
#
_symmetry.space_group_name_H-M   'P 1'
#
loop_
_entity.id
_entity.type
_entity.pdbx_description
1 polymer ?
#
loop_
_entity_poly.entity_id
_entity_poly.type
_entity_poly.pdbx_seq_one_letter_code
_entity_poly.pdbx_strand_id
1 'polypeptide(L)'
;MRPESLANLDSLAILFIGFSVFSALSLALTHFRGEQYRDQFVARGAGMALLLALAALQSAHFAFLQFDQAWTERAWYHAALFVVAPAFFLFSRNILQPQSDSTPGWMIALHAVPVLVAWVLPGSLAMPLAFAIGAGYLVWLARKLYALRGERANFRLELLLLGVVFAVALGAAMLGVWAGAMPKRLFVSLYASAIGLAFLLVQVTLGLRSQLSAEVRESAQAAYANTTLARVDCVDAL
;
A
#
# COMPACT_ATOMS: atom_id res chain seq x y z
N MET A 1 -9.28 16.47 -25.34
CA MET A 1 -8.22 15.45 -25.40
C MET A 1 -8.33 14.73 -26.74
N ARG A 2 -7.23 14.44 -27.43
CA ARG A 2 -7.27 13.69 -28.70
C ARG A 2 -7.64 12.24 -28.42
N PRO A 3 -8.43 11.55 -29.28
CA PRO A 3 -8.82 10.16 -29.04
C PRO A 3 -7.62 9.20 -28.87
N GLU A 4 -6.53 9.46 -29.56
CA GLU A 4 -5.28 8.69 -29.45
C GLU A 4 -4.63 8.80 -28.06
N SER A 5 -4.70 9.97 -27.40
CA SER A 5 -4.13 10.16 -26.08
C SER A 5 -4.92 9.42 -24.99
N LEU A 6 -6.23 9.26 -25.16
CA LEU A 6 -7.06 8.46 -24.26
C LEU A 6 -6.79 6.96 -24.44
N ALA A 7 -6.66 6.49 -25.69
CA ALA A 7 -6.33 5.09 -25.96
C ALA A 7 -4.96 4.68 -25.36
N ASN A 8 -3.97 5.56 -25.46
CA ASN A 8 -2.65 5.34 -24.85
C ASN A 8 -2.72 5.31 -23.31
N LEU A 9 -3.53 6.18 -22.69
CA LEU A 9 -3.73 6.21 -21.25
C LEU A 9 -4.44 4.94 -20.75
N ASP A 10 -5.47 4.48 -21.48
CA ASP A 10 -6.17 3.24 -21.15
C ASP A 10 -5.25 2.03 -21.26
N SER A 11 -4.40 1.96 -22.28
CA SER A 11 -3.41 0.89 -22.46
C SER A 11 -2.41 0.86 -21.32
N LEU A 12 -1.91 2.02 -20.89
CA LEU A 12 -1.03 2.15 -19.75
C LEU A 12 -1.74 1.74 -18.45
N ALA A 13 -2.99 2.16 -18.26
CA ALA A 13 -3.78 1.77 -17.09
C ALA A 13 -3.98 0.25 -17.04
N ILE A 14 -4.28 -0.41 -18.16
CA ILE A 14 -4.44 -1.87 -18.24
C ILE A 14 -3.14 -2.59 -17.87
N LEU A 15 -1.99 -2.09 -18.34
CA LEU A 15 -0.68 -2.64 -17.94
C LEU A 15 -0.47 -2.54 -16.41
N PHE A 16 -0.73 -1.37 -15.85
CA PHE A 16 -0.62 -1.16 -14.40
C PHE A 16 -1.62 -1.99 -13.59
N ILE A 17 -2.82 -2.22 -14.11
CA ILE A 17 -3.81 -3.11 -13.50
C ILE A 17 -3.25 -4.53 -13.40
N GLY A 18 -2.78 -5.10 -14.50
CA GLY A 18 -2.21 -6.45 -14.53
C GLY A 18 -1.05 -6.59 -13.56
N PHE A 19 -0.12 -5.64 -13.58
CA PHE A 19 1.01 -5.58 -12.66
C PHE A 19 0.57 -5.50 -11.19
N SER A 20 -0.39 -4.64 -10.85
CA SER A 20 -0.83 -4.44 -9.47
C SER A 20 -1.60 -5.63 -8.91
N VAL A 21 -2.46 -6.28 -9.72
CA VAL A 21 -3.16 -7.51 -9.32
C VAL A 21 -2.16 -8.63 -9.04
N PHE A 22 -1.20 -8.84 -9.95
CA PHE A 22 -0.14 -9.84 -9.75
C PHE A 22 0.68 -9.53 -8.48
N SER A 23 1.10 -8.26 -8.30
CA SER A 23 1.87 -7.83 -7.12
C SER A 23 1.09 -7.99 -5.83
N ALA A 24 -0.20 -7.64 -5.81
CA ALA A 24 -1.06 -7.79 -4.64
C ALA A 24 -1.18 -9.26 -4.21
N LEU A 25 -1.44 -10.16 -5.17
CA LEU A 25 -1.54 -11.59 -4.90
C LEU A 25 -0.20 -12.18 -4.46
N SER A 26 0.89 -11.81 -5.14
CA SER A 26 2.24 -12.24 -4.77
C SER A 26 2.58 -11.83 -3.34
N LEU A 27 2.38 -10.55 -2.98
CA LEU A 27 2.64 -10.04 -1.63
C LEU A 27 1.74 -10.71 -0.58
N ALA A 28 0.45 -10.94 -0.88
CA ALA A 28 -0.46 -11.62 0.02
C ALA A 28 0.00 -13.06 0.31
N LEU A 29 0.53 -13.76 -0.69
CA LEU A 29 0.95 -15.16 -0.58
C LEU A 29 2.34 -15.31 0.05
N THR A 30 3.26 -14.37 -0.15
CA THR A 30 4.65 -14.48 0.26
C THR A 30 4.96 -13.69 1.52
N HIS A 31 4.66 -12.38 1.51
CA HIS A 31 5.08 -11.46 2.56
C HIS A 31 4.40 -11.73 3.91
N PHE A 32 3.09 -12.02 3.90
CA PHE A 32 2.33 -12.26 5.13
C PHE A 32 2.41 -13.68 5.68
N ARG A 33 3.14 -14.59 5.02
CA ARG A 33 3.47 -15.93 5.56
C ARG A 33 4.70 -15.93 6.44
N GLY A 34 5.54 -14.88 6.38
CA GLY A 34 6.77 -14.78 7.16
C GLY A 34 6.54 -14.77 8.67
N GLU A 35 7.53 -15.27 9.42
CA GLU A 35 7.50 -15.32 10.89
C GLU A 35 7.33 -13.94 11.55
N GLN A 36 7.75 -12.88 10.85
CA GLN A 36 7.63 -11.49 11.33
C GLN A 36 6.19 -11.04 11.63
N TYR A 37 5.17 -11.71 11.07
CA TYR A 37 3.75 -11.39 11.30
C TYR A 37 3.02 -12.44 12.14
N ARG A 38 3.74 -13.42 12.72
CA ARG A 38 3.14 -14.54 13.44
C ARG A 38 2.32 -14.06 14.63
N ASP A 39 2.85 -13.09 15.37
CA ASP A 39 2.22 -12.53 16.57
C ASP A 39 1.44 -11.24 16.31
N GLN A 40 1.38 -10.78 15.02
CA GLN A 40 0.76 -9.54 14.62
C GLN A 40 -0.51 -9.79 13.80
N PHE A 41 -1.47 -10.48 14.38
CA PHE A 41 -2.69 -10.92 13.68
C PHE A 41 -3.45 -9.76 13.03
N VAL A 42 -3.59 -8.61 13.72
CA VAL A 42 -4.31 -7.44 13.21
C VAL A 42 -3.60 -6.83 12.00
N ALA A 43 -2.28 -6.64 12.07
CA ALA A 43 -1.51 -6.09 10.97
C ALA A 43 -1.54 -7.02 9.75
N ARG A 44 -1.39 -8.32 9.97
CA ARG A 44 -1.48 -9.33 8.92
C ARG A 44 -2.85 -9.32 8.26
N GLY A 45 -3.93 -9.35 9.05
CA GLY A 45 -5.30 -9.32 8.53
C GLY A 45 -5.60 -8.02 7.77
N ALA A 46 -5.19 -6.87 8.31
CA ALA A 46 -5.36 -5.57 7.66
C ALA A 46 -4.56 -5.48 6.35
N GLY A 47 -3.29 -5.93 6.35
CA GLY A 47 -2.47 -5.94 5.14
C GLY A 47 -3.05 -6.84 4.05
N MET A 48 -3.51 -8.04 4.39
CA MET A 48 -4.19 -8.93 3.44
C MET A 48 -5.51 -8.32 2.92
N ALA A 49 -6.33 -7.74 3.80
CA ALA A 49 -7.58 -7.07 3.40
C ALA A 49 -7.31 -5.90 2.44
N LEU A 50 -6.26 -5.11 2.71
CA LEU A 50 -5.81 -4.03 1.83
C LEU A 50 -5.45 -4.55 0.43
N LEU A 51 -4.59 -5.57 0.35
CA LEU A 51 -4.13 -6.12 -0.93
C LEU A 51 -5.28 -6.73 -1.73
N LEU A 52 -6.18 -7.47 -1.08
CA LEU A 52 -7.35 -8.06 -1.73
C LEU A 52 -8.36 -7.00 -2.19
N ALA A 53 -8.58 -5.94 -1.39
CA ALA A 53 -9.43 -4.83 -1.79
C ALA A 53 -8.87 -4.10 -3.02
N LEU A 54 -7.56 -3.81 -3.03
CA LEU A 54 -6.89 -3.18 -4.19
C LEU A 54 -6.94 -4.07 -5.43
N ALA A 55 -6.73 -5.39 -5.30
CA ALA A 55 -6.86 -6.33 -6.41
C ALA A 55 -8.30 -6.38 -6.95
N ALA A 56 -9.31 -6.36 -6.07
CA ALA A 56 -10.72 -6.31 -6.47
C ALA A 56 -11.06 -5.01 -7.21
N LEU A 57 -10.60 -3.86 -6.72
CA LEU A 57 -10.77 -2.57 -7.40
C LEU A 57 -10.13 -2.59 -8.79
N GLN A 58 -8.91 -3.08 -8.91
CA GLN A 58 -8.21 -3.18 -10.18
C GLN A 58 -8.91 -4.13 -11.16
N SER A 59 -9.48 -5.23 -10.68
CA SER A 59 -10.28 -6.13 -11.52
C SER A 59 -11.54 -5.45 -12.05
N ALA A 60 -12.19 -4.59 -11.23
CA ALA A 60 -13.33 -3.79 -11.68
C ALA A 60 -12.93 -2.72 -12.71
N HIS A 61 -11.78 -2.08 -12.52
CA HIS A 61 -11.24 -1.12 -13.48
C HIS A 61 -10.93 -1.80 -14.82
N PHE A 62 -10.32 -2.98 -14.79
CA PHE A 62 -10.08 -3.78 -16.00
C PHE A 62 -11.37 -4.12 -16.73
N ALA A 63 -12.38 -4.63 -16.01
CA ALA A 63 -13.67 -4.97 -16.59
C ALA A 63 -14.36 -3.74 -17.23
N PHE A 64 -14.22 -2.57 -16.62
CA PHE A 64 -14.75 -1.33 -17.18
C PHE A 64 -13.97 -0.86 -18.40
N LEU A 65 -12.64 -0.81 -18.35
CA LEU A 65 -11.81 -0.27 -19.44
C LEU A 65 -11.78 -1.19 -20.66
N GLN A 66 -11.78 -2.51 -20.46
CA GLN A 66 -11.65 -3.50 -21.52
C GLN A 66 -12.98 -3.98 -22.08
N PHE A 67 -14.00 -4.12 -21.23
CA PHE A 67 -15.28 -4.72 -21.60
C PHE A 67 -16.47 -3.80 -21.38
N ASP A 68 -16.25 -2.56 -20.98
CA ASP A 68 -17.26 -1.54 -20.68
C ASP A 68 -18.32 -2.01 -19.64
N GLN A 69 -17.92 -2.94 -18.75
CA GLN A 69 -18.78 -3.47 -17.72
C GLN A 69 -18.92 -2.52 -16.55
N ALA A 70 -20.15 -2.33 -16.05
CA ALA A 70 -20.46 -1.40 -14.97
C ALA A 70 -20.10 -1.94 -13.56
N TRP A 71 -19.00 -2.69 -13.40
CA TRP A 71 -18.59 -3.23 -12.09
C TRP A 71 -18.22 -2.14 -11.08
N THR A 72 -17.76 -0.98 -11.57
CA THR A 72 -17.46 0.19 -10.74
C THR A 72 -18.71 0.83 -10.10
N GLU A 73 -19.92 0.41 -10.48
CA GLU A 73 -21.17 0.88 -9.90
C GLU A 73 -21.77 -0.12 -8.91
N ARG A 74 -21.16 -1.28 -8.76
CA ARG A 74 -21.65 -2.33 -7.88
C ARG A 74 -21.32 -2.05 -6.40
N ALA A 75 -22.21 -2.49 -5.51
CA ALA A 75 -22.04 -2.31 -4.06
C ALA A 75 -20.72 -2.88 -3.53
N TRP A 76 -20.27 -4.02 -4.04
CA TRP A 76 -18.99 -4.62 -3.65
C TRP A 76 -17.78 -3.76 -4.00
N TYR A 77 -17.83 -3.01 -5.13
CA TYR A 77 -16.78 -2.07 -5.51
C TYR A 77 -16.69 -0.93 -4.49
N HIS A 78 -17.85 -0.37 -4.12
CA HIS A 78 -17.89 0.65 -3.07
C HIS A 78 -17.40 0.10 -1.72
N ALA A 79 -17.82 -1.10 -1.33
CA ALA A 79 -17.34 -1.75 -0.13
C ALA A 79 -15.80 -1.92 -0.16
N ALA A 80 -15.22 -2.35 -1.29
CA ALA A 80 -13.77 -2.45 -1.46
C ALA A 80 -13.07 -1.08 -1.30
N LEU A 81 -13.63 0.01 -1.85
CA LEU A 81 -13.11 1.36 -1.63
C LEU A 81 -13.07 1.73 -0.14
N PHE A 82 -14.12 1.40 0.61
CA PHE A 82 -14.20 1.68 2.05
C PHE A 82 -13.27 0.80 2.89
N VAL A 83 -12.82 -0.34 2.38
CA VAL A 83 -11.83 -1.21 3.05
C VAL A 83 -10.42 -0.62 2.97
N VAL A 84 -10.05 0.02 1.86
CA VAL A 84 -8.66 0.44 1.58
C VAL A 84 -8.09 1.34 2.68
N ALA A 85 -8.79 2.40 3.05
CA ALA A 85 -8.27 3.39 3.99
C ALA A 85 -8.15 2.86 5.43
N PRO A 86 -9.19 2.21 6.02
CA PRO A 86 -9.07 1.58 7.34
C PRO A 86 -8.02 0.47 7.40
N ALA A 87 -7.95 -0.37 6.37
CA ALA A 87 -6.97 -1.45 6.31
C ALA A 87 -5.54 -0.90 6.24
N PHE A 88 -5.31 0.13 5.42
CA PHE A 88 -4.03 0.82 5.36
C PHE A 88 -3.65 1.48 6.70
N PHE A 89 -4.61 2.10 7.37
CA PHE A 89 -4.39 2.68 8.70
C PHE A 89 -3.97 1.63 9.73
N LEU A 90 -4.73 0.55 9.86
CA LEU A 90 -4.46 -0.53 10.83
C LEU A 90 -3.10 -1.19 10.56
N PHE A 91 -2.77 -1.40 9.28
CA PHE A 91 -1.47 -1.93 8.88
C PHE A 91 -0.33 -0.96 9.21
N SER A 92 -0.45 0.33 8.80
CA SER A 92 0.57 1.34 9.00
C SER A 92 0.80 1.69 10.47
N ARG A 93 -0.27 1.69 11.29
CA ARG A 93 -0.18 1.93 12.72
C ARG A 93 0.75 0.94 13.40
N ASN A 94 0.66 -0.33 13.05
CA ASN A 94 1.49 -1.38 13.63
C ASN A 94 2.98 -1.24 13.26
N ILE A 95 3.27 -0.74 12.05
CA ILE A 95 4.65 -0.44 11.62
C ILE A 95 5.20 0.78 12.37
N LEU A 96 4.38 1.83 12.55
CA LEU A 96 4.81 3.09 13.16
C LEU A 96 4.84 3.06 14.69
N GLN A 97 4.10 2.15 15.31
CA GLN A 97 3.96 2.01 16.76
C GLN A 97 4.02 0.53 17.19
N PRO A 98 5.15 -0.16 16.99
CA PRO A 98 5.28 -1.59 17.28
C PRO A 98 5.12 -1.93 18.77
N GLN A 99 5.35 -0.97 19.67
CA GLN A 99 5.22 -1.13 21.12
C GLN A 99 3.83 -0.73 21.66
N SER A 100 2.92 -0.31 20.81
CA SER A 100 1.54 -0.01 21.22
C SER A 100 0.86 -1.32 21.58
N ASP A 101 0.43 -1.43 22.85
CA ASP A 101 -0.37 -2.54 23.35
C ASP A 101 -1.46 -2.96 22.36
N SER A 102 -1.84 -4.23 22.41
CA SER A 102 -2.81 -4.84 21.50
C SER A 102 -3.96 -3.89 21.16
N THR A 103 -4.16 -3.63 19.88
CA THR A 103 -5.28 -2.78 19.43
C THR A 103 -6.58 -3.35 19.99
N PRO A 104 -7.31 -2.62 20.83
CA PRO A 104 -8.52 -3.16 21.44
C PRO A 104 -9.55 -3.49 20.37
N GLY A 105 -10.26 -4.61 20.51
CA GLY A 105 -11.19 -5.13 19.50
C GLY A 105 -12.28 -4.12 19.09
N TRP A 106 -12.74 -3.25 20.00
CA TRP A 106 -13.71 -2.21 19.68
C TRP A 106 -13.16 -1.17 18.68
N MET A 107 -11.86 -0.89 18.72
CA MET A 107 -11.23 0.03 17.77
C MET A 107 -11.21 -0.57 16.36
N ILE A 108 -10.93 -1.88 16.24
CA ILE A 108 -11.00 -2.59 14.96
C ILE A 108 -12.45 -2.55 14.44
N ALA A 109 -13.43 -2.80 15.32
CA ALA A 109 -14.85 -2.74 14.97
C ALA A 109 -15.25 -1.33 14.48
N LEU A 110 -14.74 -0.26 15.09
CA LEU A 110 -14.99 1.10 14.64
C LEU A 110 -14.51 1.35 13.21
N HIS A 111 -13.35 0.78 12.85
CA HIS A 111 -12.81 0.90 11.49
C HIS A 111 -13.56 0.03 10.46
N ALA A 112 -14.36 -0.94 10.89
CA ALA A 112 -15.23 -1.73 10.02
C ALA A 112 -16.56 -1.02 9.70
N VAL A 113 -16.98 -0.05 10.53
CA VAL A 113 -18.25 0.68 10.33
C VAL A 113 -18.37 1.30 8.94
N PRO A 114 -17.36 2.02 8.39
CA PRO A 114 -17.46 2.57 7.04
C PRO A 114 -17.74 1.53 5.98
N VAL A 115 -17.18 0.33 6.10
CA VAL A 115 -17.38 -0.77 5.15
C VAL A 115 -18.83 -1.27 5.18
N LEU A 116 -19.44 -1.36 6.36
CA LEU A 116 -20.84 -1.77 6.50
C LEU A 116 -21.78 -0.68 5.94
N VAL A 117 -21.47 0.58 6.18
CA VAL A 117 -22.25 1.72 5.66
C VAL A 117 -22.20 1.76 4.13
N ALA A 118 -21.11 1.34 3.50
CA ALA A 118 -20.98 1.31 2.04
C ALA A 118 -22.06 0.49 1.32
N TRP A 119 -22.63 -0.53 1.97
CA TRP A 119 -23.67 -1.38 1.39
C TRP A 119 -25.04 -0.72 1.32
N VAL A 120 -25.28 0.31 2.14
CA VAL A 120 -26.57 1.02 2.20
C VAL A 120 -26.51 2.42 1.59
N LEU A 121 -25.30 2.91 1.25
CA LEU A 121 -25.10 4.22 0.65
C LEU A 121 -25.50 4.23 -0.83
N PRO A 122 -26.18 5.29 -1.29
CA PRO A 122 -26.35 5.54 -2.72
C PRO A 122 -24.97 5.67 -3.40
N GLY A 123 -24.81 5.10 -4.61
CA GLY A 123 -23.54 5.12 -5.34
C GLY A 123 -22.97 6.54 -5.57
N SER A 124 -23.85 7.54 -5.71
CA SER A 124 -23.45 8.96 -5.86
C SER A 124 -22.72 9.53 -4.63
N LEU A 125 -23.00 9.01 -3.44
CA LEU A 125 -22.38 9.43 -2.19
C LEU A 125 -21.24 8.51 -1.75
N ALA A 126 -21.26 7.25 -2.17
CA ALA A 126 -20.30 6.24 -1.75
C ALA A 126 -18.87 6.62 -2.11
N MET A 127 -18.62 7.02 -3.36
CA MET A 127 -17.28 7.38 -3.82
C MET A 127 -16.73 8.65 -3.12
N PRO A 128 -17.42 9.80 -3.10
CA PRO A 128 -16.92 10.98 -2.40
C PRO A 128 -16.66 10.72 -0.91
N LEU A 129 -17.54 9.96 -0.24
CA LEU A 129 -17.39 9.66 1.17
C LEU A 129 -16.18 8.72 1.43
N ALA A 130 -15.95 7.71 0.58
CA ALA A 130 -14.77 6.84 0.70
C ALA A 130 -13.47 7.65 0.58
N PHE A 131 -13.37 8.58 -0.36
CA PHE A 131 -12.22 9.48 -0.50
C PHE A 131 -12.08 10.47 0.65
N ALA A 132 -13.18 11.01 1.18
CA ALA A 132 -13.17 11.89 2.35
C ALA A 132 -12.65 11.15 3.59
N ILE A 133 -13.12 9.93 3.84
CA ILE A 133 -12.61 9.08 4.92
C ILE A 133 -11.12 8.76 4.70
N GLY A 134 -10.73 8.43 3.47
CA GLY A 134 -9.33 8.22 3.09
C GLY A 134 -8.46 9.43 3.40
N ALA A 135 -8.91 10.63 3.07
CA ALA A 135 -8.21 11.88 3.40
C ALA A 135 -8.02 12.06 4.91
N GLY A 136 -9.02 11.71 5.73
CA GLY A 136 -8.89 11.73 7.20
C GLY A 136 -7.77 10.82 7.70
N TYR A 137 -7.66 9.61 7.19
CA TYR A 137 -6.57 8.69 7.52
C TYR A 137 -5.21 9.21 7.03
N LEU A 138 -5.16 9.85 5.86
CA LEU A 138 -3.93 10.47 5.34
C LEU A 138 -3.44 11.62 6.22
N VAL A 139 -4.33 12.44 6.77
CA VAL A 139 -3.98 13.49 7.74
C VAL A 139 -3.34 12.89 8.99
N TRP A 140 -3.90 11.79 9.50
CA TRP A 140 -3.28 11.08 10.63
C TRP A 140 -1.87 10.58 10.27
N LEU A 141 -1.71 9.95 9.12
CA LEU A 141 -0.40 9.44 8.66
C LEU A 141 0.61 10.57 8.51
N ALA A 142 0.20 11.70 7.90
CA ALA A 142 1.05 12.87 7.74
C ALA A 142 1.58 13.39 9.09
N ARG A 143 0.70 13.46 10.10
CA ARG A 143 1.08 13.87 11.46
C ARG A 143 2.09 12.92 12.08
N LYS A 144 1.91 11.60 11.89
CA LYS A 144 2.86 10.59 12.40
C LYS A 144 4.21 10.65 11.69
N LEU A 145 4.23 10.75 10.37
CA LEU A 145 5.46 10.91 9.60
C LEU A 145 6.22 12.19 9.97
N TYR A 146 5.49 13.28 10.20
CA TYR A 146 6.09 14.52 10.66
C TYR A 146 6.72 14.40 12.06
N ALA A 147 6.05 13.72 12.98
CA ALA A 147 6.59 13.46 14.33
C ALA A 147 7.88 12.62 14.29
N LEU A 148 7.98 11.67 13.35
CA LEU A 148 9.17 10.80 13.18
C LEU A 148 10.30 11.44 12.38
N ARG A 149 10.18 12.71 11.97
CA ARG A 149 11.20 13.38 11.14
C ARG A 149 12.60 13.42 11.78
N GLY A 150 12.70 13.43 13.11
CA GLY A 150 13.96 13.42 13.85
C GLY A 150 14.69 12.08 13.84
N GLU A 151 13.96 10.99 13.61
CA GLU A 151 14.48 9.62 13.65
C GLU A 151 14.88 9.07 12.27
N ARG A 152 14.96 9.94 11.26
CA ARG A 152 15.20 9.57 9.85
C ARG A 152 16.51 8.79 9.63
N ALA A 153 17.50 8.95 10.51
CA ALA A 153 18.77 8.24 10.38
C ALA A 153 18.63 6.73 10.53
N ASN A 154 17.67 6.27 11.36
CA ASN A 154 17.50 4.87 11.73
C ASN A 154 16.50 4.12 10.82
N PHE A 155 15.57 4.85 10.16
CA PHE A 155 14.45 4.26 9.41
C PHE A 155 14.24 4.94 8.05
N ARG A 156 15.32 5.28 7.35
CA ARG A 156 15.24 6.06 6.10
C ARG A 156 14.38 5.40 5.02
N LEU A 157 14.53 4.10 4.84
CA LEU A 157 13.88 3.37 3.76
C LEU A 157 12.38 3.18 4.03
N GLU A 158 12.02 2.80 5.25
CA GLU A 158 10.63 2.62 5.67
C GLU A 158 9.86 3.95 5.63
N LEU A 159 10.48 5.04 6.09
CA LEU A 159 9.88 6.38 6.03
C LEU A 159 9.76 6.88 4.58
N LEU A 160 10.74 6.59 3.72
CA LEU A 160 10.66 6.92 2.31
C LEU A 160 9.52 6.15 1.64
N LEU A 161 9.42 4.84 1.85
CA LEU A 161 8.35 4.02 1.32
C LEU A 161 6.98 4.55 1.75
N LEU A 162 6.82 4.80 3.05
CA LEU A 162 5.57 5.29 3.60
C LEU A 162 5.23 6.69 3.07
N GLY A 163 6.25 7.56 2.90
CA GLY A 163 6.10 8.89 2.30
C GLY A 163 5.68 8.84 0.84
N VAL A 164 6.23 7.90 0.06
CA VAL A 164 5.88 7.70 -1.35
C VAL A 164 4.47 7.16 -1.47
N VAL A 165 4.11 6.13 -0.69
CA VAL A 165 2.73 5.60 -0.66
C VAL A 165 1.75 6.69 -0.23
N PHE A 166 2.12 7.53 0.73
CA PHE A 166 1.34 8.70 1.13
C PHE A 166 1.12 9.67 -0.03
N ALA A 167 2.17 10.01 -0.78
CA ALA A 167 2.07 10.93 -1.92
C ALA A 167 1.13 10.39 -3.01
N VAL A 168 1.23 9.09 -3.34
CA VAL A 168 0.32 8.44 -4.28
C VAL A 168 -1.11 8.40 -3.76
N ALA A 169 -1.31 8.08 -2.48
CA ALA A 169 -2.62 8.06 -1.85
C ALA A 169 -3.27 9.46 -1.80
N LEU A 170 -2.46 10.51 -1.57
CA LEU A 170 -2.91 11.90 -1.64
C LEU A 170 -3.34 12.27 -3.06
N GLY A 171 -2.55 11.90 -4.06
CA GLY A 171 -2.90 12.07 -5.48
C GLY A 171 -4.21 11.37 -5.83
N ALA A 172 -4.41 10.13 -5.39
CA ALA A 172 -5.64 9.37 -5.58
C ALA A 172 -6.85 10.03 -4.87
N ALA A 173 -6.66 10.55 -3.64
CA ALA A 173 -7.70 11.27 -2.92
C ALA A 173 -8.11 12.57 -3.65
N MET A 174 -7.14 13.30 -4.19
CA MET A 174 -7.38 14.49 -5.02
C MET A 174 -8.17 14.14 -6.29
N LEU A 175 -7.81 13.06 -6.98
CA LEU A 175 -8.58 12.55 -8.12
C LEU A 175 -10.03 12.24 -7.72
N GLY A 176 -10.24 11.65 -6.54
CA GLY A 176 -11.57 11.35 -6.01
C GLY A 176 -12.45 12.59 -5.81
N VAL A 177 -11.86 13.71 -5.37
CA VAL A 177 -12.58 15.00 -5.25
C VAL A 177 -13.05 15.51 -6.61
N TRP A 178 -12.27 15.30 -7.66
CA TRP A 178 -12.57 15.73 -9.03
C TRP A 178 -13.35 14.68 -9.84
N ALA A 179 -13.65 13.52 -9.28
CA ALA A 179 -14.31 12.41 -9.98
C ALA A 179 -15.62 12.81 -10.67
N GLY A 180 -16.42 13.69 -10.02
CA GLY A 180 -17.67 14.19 -10.60
C GLY A 180 -17.51 15.22 -11.72
N ALA A 181 -16.32 15.83 -11.86
CA ALA A 181 -16.04 16.89 -12.82
C ALA A 181 -15.35 16.38 -14.10
N MET A 182 -14.95 15.11 -14.15
CA MET A 182 -14.23 14.53 -15.29
C MET A 182 -14.98 13.33 -15.88
N PRO A 183 -14.72 12.97 -17.16
CA PRO A 183 -15.27 11.75 -17.76
C PRO A 183 -14.88 10.53 -16.94
N LYS A 184 -15.86 9.65 -16.67
CA LYS A 184 -15.67 8.44 -15.85
C LYS A 184 -14.50 7.57 -16.32
N ARG A 185 -14.35 7.38 -17.64
CA ARG A 185 -13.25 6.60 -18.22
C ARG A 185 -11.88 7.20 -17.88
N LEU A 186 -11.74 8.52 -17.99
CA LEU A 186 -10.50 9.22 -17.62
C LEU A 186 -10.20 9.06 -16.13
N PHE A 187 -11.21 9.22 -15.25
CA PHE A 187 -11.04 8.99 -13.83
C PHE A 187 -10.56 7.58 -13.52
N VAL A 188 -11.21 6.56 -14.11
CA VAL A 188 -10.84 5.14 -13.88
C VAL A 188 -9.43 4.86 -14.37
N SER A 189 -9.03 5.35 -15.56
CA SER A 189 -7.67 5.14 -16.08
C SER A 189 -6.60 5.80 -15.20
N LEU A 190 -6.83 7.01 -14.71
CA LEU A 190 -5.91 7.70 -13.81
C LEU A 190 -5.83 7.04 -12.44
N TYR A 191 -6.97 6.64 -11.88
CA TYR A 191 -7.02 5.99 -10.57
C TYR A 191 -6.38 4.60 -10.59
N ALA A 192 -6.65 3.81 -11.63
CA ALA A 192 -6.01 2.52 -11.83
C ALA A 192 -4.49 2.67 -12.00
N SER A 193 -4.03 3.68 -12.75
CA SER A 193 -2.60 3.98 -12.92
C SER A 193 -1.94 4.40 -11.61
N ALA A 194 -2.63 5.19 -10.78
CA ALA A 194 -2.13 5.59 -9.47
C ALA A 194 -1.93 4.38 -8.53
N ILE A 195 -2.88 3.45 -8.50
CA ILE A 195 -2.75 2.20 -7.73
C ILE A 195 -1.57 1.37 -8.27
N GLY A 196 -1.45 1.22 -9.59
CA GLY A 196 -0.35 0.48 -10.20
C GLY A 196 1.02 1.11 -9.90
N LEU A 197 1.12 2.44 -9.94
CA LEU A 197 2.32 3.17 -9.57
C LEU A 197 2.68 2.94 -8.09
N ALA A 198 1.69 2.93 -7.18
CA ALA A 198 1.93 2.62 -5.77
C ALA A 198 2.56 1.22 -5.61
N PHE A 199 2.01 0.21 -6.29
CA PHE A 199 2.58 -1.14 -6.27
C PHE A 199 3.99 -1.19 -6.84
N LEU A 200 4.26 -0.48 -7.95
CA LEU A 200 5.60 -0.41 -8.54
C LEU A 200 6.61 0.16 -7.52
N LEU A 201 6.25 1.25 -6.85
CA LEU A 201 7.11 1.90 -5.86
C LEU A 201 7.34 1.00 -4.64
N VAL A 202 6.31 0.26 -4.18
CA VAL A 202 6.46 -0.74 -3.12
C VAL A 202 7.43 -1.84 -3.54
N GLN A 203 7.28 -2.40 -4.74
CA GLN A 203 8.15 -3.48 -5.24
C GLN A 203 9.60 -3.01 -5.40
N VAL A 204 9.83 -1.82 -5.96
CA VAL A 204 11.18 -1.24 -6.06
C VAL A 204 11.80 -1.07 -4.69
N THR A 205 11.05 -0.56 -3.71
CA THR A 205 11.56 -0.34 -2.35
C THR A 205 11.87 -1.66 -1.64
N LEU A 206 11.02 -2.68 -1.80
CA LEU A 206 11.30 -4.01 -1.25
C LEU A 206 12.53 -4.66 -1.91
N GLY A 207 12.71 -4.48 -3.21
CA GLY A 207 13.89 -4.92 -3.94
C GLY A 207 15.16 -4.25 -3.44
N LEU A 208 15.16 -2.94 -3.25
CA LEU A 208 16.28 -2.19 -2.69
C LEU A 208 16.63 -2.65 -1.26
N ARG A 209 15.61 -2.91 -0.43
CA ARG A 209 15.83 -3.40 0.94
C ARG A 209 16.53 -4.75 0.96
N SER A 210 16.16 -5.67 0.09
CA SER A 210 16.79 -7.00 0.00
C SER A 210 18.25 -6.92 -0.43
N GLN A 211 18.59 -6.04 -1.37
CA GLN A 211 19.96 -5.82 -1.82
C GLN A 211 20.83 -5.21 -0.71
N LEU A 212 20.37 -4.15 -0.07
CA LEU A 212 21.10 -3.51 1.03
C LEU A 212 21.34 -4.47 2.20
N SER A 213 20.38 -5.32 2.53
CA SER A 213 20.54 -6.32 3.61
C SER A 213 21.55 -7.42 3.23
N ALA A 214 21.65 -7.79 1.97
CA ALA A 214 22.65 -8.75 1.48
C ALA A 214 24.06 -8.15 1.55
N GLU A 215 24.26 -6.92 1.06
CA GLU A 215 25.56 -6.21 1.12
C GLU A 215 26.06 -6.02 2.56
N VAL A 216 25.16 -5.61 3.48
CA VAL A 216 25.51 -5.49 4.91
C VAL A 216 25.90 -6.83 5.51
N ARG A 217 25.23 -7.91 5.13
CA ARG A 217 25.51 -9.26 5.61
C ARG A 217 26.86 -9.76 5.11
N GLU A 218 27.17 -9.55 3.83
CA GLU A 218 28.46 -9.88 3.23
C GLU A 218 29.60 -9.10 3.85
N SER A 219 29.44 -7.77 4.03
CA SER A 219 30.44 -6.93 4.67
C SER A 219 30.69 -7.30 6.13
N ALA A 220 29.64 -7.67 6.87
CA ALA A 220 29.75 -8.17 8.23
C ALA A 220 30.49 -9.52 8.27
N GLN A 221 30.16 -10.45 7.37
CA GLN A 221 30.85 -11.74 7.29
C GLN A 221 32.35 -11.58 6.93
N ALA A 222 32.67 -10.68 5.99
CA ALA A 222 34.04 -10.37 5.63
C ALA A 222 34.83 -9.76 6.81
N ALA A 223 34.20 -8.85 7.58
CA ALA A 223 34.80 -8.27 8.78
C ALA A 223 35.06 -9.31 9.89
N TYR A 224 34.12 -10.24 10.09
CA TYR A 224 34.30 -11.34 11.06
C TYR A 224 35.38 -12.33 10.60
N ALA A 225 35.44 -12.69 9.33
CA ALA A 225 36.46 -13.57 8.77
C ALA A 225 37.88 -12.96 8.97
N ASN A 226 38.03 -11.67 8.69
CA ASN A 226 39.32 -10.98 8.89
C ASN A 226 39.73 -10.88 10.36
N THR A 227 38.77 -10.74 11.30
CA THR A 227 39.06 -10.66 12.73
C THR A 227 39.46 -12.04 13.30
N THR A 228 38.87 -13.12 12.82
CA THR A 228 39.24 -14.48 13.23
C THR A 228 40.63 -14.87 12.70
N LEU A 229 40.98 -14.51 11.49
CA LEU A 229 42.30 -14.76 10.93
C LEU A 229 43.39 -13.98 11.69
N ALA A 230 43.18 -12.68 11.99
CA ALA A 230 44.12 -11.87 12.76
C ALA A 230 44.31 -12.42 14.21
N ARG A 231 43.34 -13.08 14.77
CA ARG A 231 43.42 -13.69 16.11
C ARG A 231 44.21 -15.01 16.10
N VAL A 232 44.14 -15.78 15.01
CA VAL A 232 44.91 -17.03 14.83
C VAL A 232 46.38 -16.68 14.66
N ASP A 233 46.71 -15.66 13.85
CA ASP A 233 48.11 -15.22 13.64
C ASP A 233 48.75 -14.70 14.92
N CYS A 234 47.99 -14.12 15.86
CA CYS A 234 48.51 -13.68 17.16
C CYS A 234 48.78 -14.83 18.15
N VAL A 235 48.08 -15.97 17.99
CA VAL A 235 48.25 -17.12 18.90
C VAL A 235 49.45 -17.97 18.47
N ASP A 236 49.76 -18.05 17.18
CA ASP A 236 50.93 -18.76 16.66
C ASP A 236 52.25 -17.98 16.79
N ALA A 237 52.21 -16.71 17.22
CA ALA A 237 53.38 -15.83 17.44
C ALA A 237 53.83 -15.75 18.91
N LEU A 238 53.17 -16.44 19.83
CA LEU A 238 53.49 -16.59 21.24
C LEU A 238 54.01 -18.00 21.56
#